data_b635e3bb69005df04600c3f88b84ab05
#
_entry.id   b635e3bb69005df04600c3f88b84ab05
#
_cell.length_a   1.000
_cell.length_b   1.000
_cell.length_c   1.000
_cell.angle_alpha   90.00
_cell.angle_beta   90.00
_cell.angle_gamma   90.00
#
_symmetry.space_group_name_H-M   'P 1'
#
loop_
_entity.id
_entity.type
_entity.pdbx_description
1 polymer ?
#
loop_
_entity_poly.entity_id
_entity_poly.type
_entity_poly.pdbx_seq_one_letter_code
_entity_poly.pdbx_strand_id
1 'polypeptide(L)'
;ASDVYKRQVEDVDSIVKRFKTAAMSYGSLSKEAHECLAIAMNRLGGKSNTGEGGEDAARLRDERCSAIKQVASARFGVTSRYPCSAFEIQIKMAQGAKPGEGGHLPGKKVYPWIAEVRQSTPGIGLISPPPHHDIYSIEDLAELIFDLKNANPGARVSVKLVSEAGVGTIATGVAKGAADKIFISGHNGGSGAAARDSIW
;
A
#
# COMPACT_ATOMS: atom_id res chain seq x y z
N ALA A 1 -33.16 -13.93 25.83
CA ALA A 1 -33.20 -13.57 24.38
C ALA A 1 -31.87 -12.99 23.90
N SER A 2 -31.16 -12.18 24.70
CA SER A 2 -29.91 -11.52 24.31
C SER A 2 -28.73 -12.46 24.03
N ASP A 3 -28.63 -13.58 24.77
CA ASP A 3 -27.47 -14.47 24.67
C ASP A 3 -27.51 -15.43 23.47
N VAL A 4 -28.69 -15.74 22.96
CA VAL A 4 -28.85 -16.57 21.77
C VAL A 4 -28.40 -15.76 20.51
N TYR A 5 -28.74 -14.49 20.43
CA TYR A 5 -28.32 -13.61 19.35
C TYR A 5 -26.81 -13.37 19.32
N LYS A 6 -26.17 -13.20 20.48
CA LYS A 6 -24.71 -13.02 20.56
C LYS A 6 -23.91 -14.22 20.08
N ARG A 7 -24.47 -15.43 20.15
CA ARG A 7 -23.81 -16.64 19.62
C ARG A 7 -23.98 -16.85 18.13
N GLN A 8 -24.88 -16.10 17.49
CA GLN A 8 -25.18 -16.22 16.06
C GLN A 8 -24.49 -15.16 15.19
N VAL A 9 -23.88 -14.16 15.77
CA VAL A 9 -23.12 -13.13 15.07
C VAL A 9 -21.65 -13.23 15.44
N GLU A 10 -20.80 -12.99 14.46
CA GLU A 10 -19.36 -12.92 14.64
C GLU A 10 -19.02 -11.73 15.58
N ASP A 11 -18.07 -11.93 16.47
CA ASP A 11 -17.65 -10.87 17.38
C ASP A 11 -16.87 -9.77 16.63
N VAL A 12 -16.90 -8.56 17.19
CA VAL A 12 -16.29 -7.36 16.61
C VAL A 12 -14.78 -7.54 16.40
N ASP A 13 -14.09 -8.16 17.34
CA ASP A 13 -12.64 -8.34 17.29
C ASP A 13 -12.24 -9.27 16.13
N SER A 14 -13.04 -10.30 15.87
CA SER A 14 -12.86 -11.17 14.69
C SER A 14 -13.11 -10.43 13.38
N ILE A 15 -14.14 -9.59 13.33
CA ILE A 15 -14.48 -8.79 12.15
C ILE A 15 -13.37 -7.79 11.85
N VAL A 16 -12.90 -7.04 12.84
CA VAL A 16 -11.91 -5.97 12.66
C VAL A 16 -10.57 -6.48 12.14
N LYS A 17 -10.17 -7.71 12.48
CA LYS A 17 -8.94 -8.33 11.96
C LYS A 17 -8.88 -8.41 10.44
N ARG A 18 -10.01 -8.35 9.75
CA ARG A 18 -10.11 -8.36 8.28
C ARG A 18 -10.07 -6.96 7.67
N PHE A 19 -10.17 -5.91 8.49
CA PHE A 19 -10.14 -4.54 8.00
C PHE A 19 -8.73 -4.04 7.73
N LYS A 20 -8.61 -3.23 6.69
CA LYS A 20 -7.38 -2.56 6.28
C LYS A 20 -7.67 -1.11 5.94
N THR A 21 -6.71 -0.23 6.19
CA THR A 21 -6.80 1.13 5.62
C THR A 21 -6.51 1.09 4.12
N ALA A 22 -7.00 2.10 3.41
CA ALA A 22 -6.52 2.38 2.07
C ALA A 22 -5.01 2.69 2.09
N ALA A 23 -4.37 2.54 0.93
CA ALA A 23 -2.98 2.91 0.74
C ALA A 23 -2.83 4.42 0.67
N MET A 24 -2.47 5.05 1.77
CA MET A 24 -2.30 6.50 1.88
C MET A 24 -0.85 6.82 2.24
N SER A 25 -0.12 7.46 1.32
CA SER A 25 1.31 7.65 1.42
C SER A 25 1.72 8.74 2.40
N TYR A 26 2.88 8.54 3.04
CA TYR A 26 3.56 9.57 3.83
C TYR A 26 4.00 10.72 2.93
N GLY A 27 3.48 11.91 3.20
CA GLY A 27 3.62 13.10 2.36
C GLY A 27 2.33 13.48 1.63
N SER A 28 1.43 12.52 1.29
CA SER A 28 0.02 12.81 0.99
C SER A 28 -0.72 13.14 2.28
N LEU A 29 -0.47 12.37 3.33
CA LEU A 29 -0.89 12.63 4.71
C LEU A 29 0.27 13.26 5.49
N SER A 30 -0.06 13.99 6.56
CA SER A 30 0.91 14.43 7.55
C SER A 30 1.49 13.24 8.32
N LYS A 31 2.60 13.47 9.03
CA LYS A 31 3.23 12.46 9.89
C LYS A 31 2.23 11.95 10.94
N GLU A 32 1.55 12.87 11.61
CA GLU A 32 0.62 12.57 12.70
C GLU A 32 -0.57 11.72 12.22
N ALA A 33 -1.15 12.07 11.07
CA ALA A 33 -2.26 11.31 10.49
C ALA A 33 -1.82 9.91 10.07
N HIS A 34 -0.65 9.79 9.45
CA HIS A 34 -0.12 8.50 9.01
C HIS A 34 0.22 7.58 10.19
N GLU A 35 0.80 8.12 11.26
CA GLU A 35 1.10 7.39 12.49
C GLU A 35 -0.19 7.03 13.25
N CYS A 36 -1.15 7.94 13.34
CA CYS A 36 -2.44 7.71 13.99
C CYS A 36 -3.18 6.52 13.37
N LEU A 37 -3.20 6.42 12.02
CA LEU A 37 -3.80 5.28 11.34
C LEU A 37 -3.11 3.95 11.67
N ALA A 38 -1.79 3.94 11.75
CA ALA A 38 -1.04 2.74 12.12
C ALA A 38 -1.34 2.30 13.55
N ILE A 39 -1.28 3.24 14.49
CA ILE A 39 -1.58 2.99 15.92
C ILE A 39 -3.02 2.47 16.08
N ALA A 40 -3.99 3.15 15.48
CA ALA A 40 -5.39 2.76 15.58
C ALA A 40 -5.62 1.33 15.06
N MET A 41 -5.09 1.02 13.89
CA MET A 41 -5.26 -0.31 13.29
C MET A 41 -4.53 -1.39 14.08
N ASN A 42 -3.33 -1.12 14.58
CA ASN A 42 -2.60 -2.07 15.41
C ASN A 42 -3.34 -2.37 16.71
N ARG A 43 -3.88 -1.35 17.38
CA ARG A 43 -4.67 -1.52 18.62
C ARG A 43 -5.97 -2.27 18.39
N LEU A 44 -6.62 -2.06 17.25
CA LEU A 44 -7.84 -2.76 16.85
C LEU A 44 -7.61 -4.18 16.31
N GLY A 45 -6.36 -4.57 16.04
CA GLY A 45 -6.04 -5.83 15.38
C GLY A 45 -6.27 -5.83 13.86
N GLY A 46 -6.59 -4.68 13.27
CA GLY A 46 -6.65 -4.46 11.82
C GLY A 46 -5.26 -4.21 11.22
N LYS A 47 -5.20 -3.70 10.00
CA LYS A 47 -3.93 -3.46 9.28
C LYS A 47 -3.92 -2.12 8.57
N SER A 48 -2.93 -1.28 8.87
CA SER A 48 -2.68 -0.05 8.12
C SER A 48 -1.74 -0.31 6.95
N ASN A 49 -1.89 0.50 5.90
CA ASN A 49 -1.07 0.46 4.69
C ASN A 49 -0.27 1.75 4.56
N THR A 50 1.04 1.65 4.37
CA THR A 50 1.93 2.80 4.23
C THR A 50 1.65 3.66 2.99
N GLY A 51 1.00 3.11 1.97
CA GLY A 51 1.09 3.70 0.62
C GLY A 51 2.51 3.60 0.06
N GLU A 52 2.74 4.22 -1.10
CA GLU A 52 4.01 4.16 -1.84
C GLU A 52 5.10 5.11 -1.32
N GLY A 53 4.87 5.82 -0.24
CA GLY A 53 5.77 6.85 0.28
C GLY A 53 6.85 6.38 1.24
N GLY A 54 6.92 5.09 1.51
CA GLY A 54 7.81 4.54 2.54
C GLY A 54 7.28 4.79 3.96
N GLU A 55 8.13 4.54 4.93
CA GLU A 55 7.85 4.71 6.34
C GLU A 55 9.13 5.07 7.09
N ASP A 56 9.03 5.99 8.04
CA ASP A 56 10.17 6.39 8.88
C ASP A 56 10.76 5.17 9.61
N ALA A 57 12.06 4.99 9.50
CA ALA A 57 12.78 3.86 10.12
C ALA A 57 12.59 3.79 11.64
N ALA A 58 12.37 4.93 12.30
CA ALA A 58 12.12 4.99 13.74
C ALA A 58 10.80 4.31 14.16
N ARG A 59 9.84 4.16 13.22
CA ARG A 59 8.53 3.55 13.48
C ARG A 59 8.52 2.02 13.35
N LEU A 60 9.50 1.44 12.67
CA LEU A 60 9.45 0.04 12.25
C LEU A 60 9.44 -0.99 13.41
N ARG A 61 9.68 -0.54 14.65
CA ARG A 61 9.78 -1.41 15.82
C ARG A 61 8.77 -1.11 16.92
N ASP A 62 7.82 -0.20 16.67
CA ASP A 62 6.82 0.19 17.67
C ASP A 62 5.39 0.15 17.10
N GLU A 63 4.41 0.57 17.89
CA GLU A 63 3.00 0.55 17.50
C GLU A 63 2.64 1.45 16.31
N ARG A 64 3.54 2.33 15.87
CA ARG A 64 3.39 3.17 14.69
C ARG A 64 3.76 2.44 13.39
N CYS A 65 4.28 1.21 13.48
CA CYS A 65 4.63 0.40 12.32
C CYS A 65 3.38 -0.06 11.58
N SER A 66 3.26 0.31 10.30
CA SER A 66 2.17 -0.17 9.45
C SER A 66 2.39 -1.62 9.03
N ALA A 67 1.36 -2.44 9.16
CA ALA A 67 1.45 -3.87 8.85
C ALA A 67 1.62 -4.16 7.36
N ILE A 68 1.07 -3.30 6.48
CA ILE A 68 1.16 -3.44 5.03
C ILE A 68 2.13 -2.41 4.48
N LYS A 69 3.17 -2.89 3.79
CA LYS A 69 4.18 -2.06 3.11
C LYS A 69 3.91 -2.07 1.62
N GLN A 70 3.55 -0.92 1.06
CA GLN A 70 3.34 -0.81 -0.38
C GLN A 70 4.64 -0.47 -1.11
N VAL A 71 4.85 -1.09 -2.26
CA VAL A 71 5.95 -0.80 -3.19
C VAL A 71 5.40 -0.40 -4.55
N ALA A 72 6.05 0.59 -5.19
CA ALA A 72 5.69 1.11 -6.50
C ALA A 72 6.96 1.39 -7.32
N SER A 73 6.82 1.79 -8.58
CA SER A 73 7.93 2.00 -9.51
C SER A 73 9.05 2.86 -8.97
N ALA A 74 8.71 3.98 -8.34
CA ALA A 74 9.69 4.92 -7.82
C ALA A 74 10.44 4.41 -6.59
N ARG A 75 9.95 3.34 -5.96
CA ARG A 75 10.57 2.70 -4.78
C ARG A 75 10.89 3.66 -3.64
N PHE A 76 10.09 4.71 -3.47
CA PHE A 76 10.27 5.71 -2.41
C PHE A 76 10.34 5.05 -1.04
N GLY A 77 11.45 5.28 -0.31
CA GLY A 77 11.67 4.74 1.03
C GLY A 77 11.79 3.21 1.08
N VAL A 78 11.94 2.52 -0.03
CA VAL A 78 12.14 1.07 -0.09
C VAL A 78 13.60 0.76 0.20
N THR A 79 13.91 0.64 1.50
CA THR A 79 15.18 0.12 2.00
C THR A 79 15.02 -1.36 2.34
N SER A 80 16.11 -2.10 2.55
CA SER A 80 16.04 -3.51 2.98
C SER A 80 15.24 -3.71 4.28
N ARG A 81 15.26 -2.74 5.18
CA ARG A 81 14.50 -2.78 6.45
C ARG A 81 12.99 -2.66 6.24
N TYR A 82 12.58 -1.90 5.24
CA TYR A 82 11.17 -1.62 4.98
C TYR A 82 10.37 -2.89 4.66
N PRO A 83 10.67 -3.68 3.61
CA PRO A 83 9.94 -4.91 3.35
C PRO A 83 10.14 -5.98 4.44
N CYS A 84 11.33 -6.02 5.09
CA CYS A 84 11.57 -6.98 6.18
C CYS A 84 10.73 -6.73 7.44
N SER A 85 10.20 -5.54 7.62
CA SER A 85 9.28 -5.21 8.73
C SER A 85 7.81 -5.43 8.40
N ALA A 86 7.49 -5.88 7.19
CA ALA A 86 6.12 -6.03 6.72
C ALA A 86 5.49 -7.34 7.20
N PHE A 87 4.21 -7.26 7.58
CA PHE A 87 3.31 -8.41 7.65
C PHE A 87 2.79 -8.79 6.25
N GLU A 88 2.57 -7.79 5.41
CA GLU A 88 2.16 -7.93 4.01
C GLU A 88 2.92 -6.91 3.17
N ILE A 89 3.53 -7.35 2.08
CA ILE A 89 4.10 -6.49 1.05
C ILE A 89 3.07 -6.36 -0.06
N GLN A 90 2.72 -5.13 -0.45
CA GLN A 90 1.75 -4.88 -1.48
C GLN A 90 2.39 -4.27 -2.72
N ILE A 91 2.33 -4.98 -3.83
CA ILE A 91 2.75 -4.47 -5.14
C ILE A 91 1.64 -3.58 -5.70
N LYS A 92 1.94 -2.30 -5.90
CA LYS A 92 1.03 -1.37 -6.56
C LYS A 92 1.18 -1.49 -8.07
N MET A 93 0.15 -1.99 -8.76
CA MET A 93 0.11 -2.01 -10.23
C MET A 93 -0.53 -0.74 -10.79
N ALA A 94 -1.59 -0.25 -10.15
CA ALA A 94 -2.29 0.95 -10.56
C ALA A 94 -3.06 1.58 -9.40
N GLN A 95 -3.72 2.70 -9.67
CA GLN A 95 -4.52 3.44 -8.70
C GLN A 95 -5.88 3.77 -9.31
N GLY A 96 -6.97 3.36 -8.63
CA GLY A 96 -8.34 3.47 -9.16
C GLY A 96 -8.82 4.88 -9.43
N ALA A 97 -8.36 5.87 -8.62
CA ALA A 97 -8.76 7.26 -8.79
C ALA A 97 -8.19 7.93 -10.06
N LYS A 98 -7.08 7.42 -10.58
CA LYS A 98 -6.40 7.94 -11.77
C LYS A 98 -5.60 6.83 -12.47
N PRO A 99 -6.31 5.86 -13.08
CA PRO A 99 -5.65 4.76 -13.78
C PRO A 99 -4.77 5.29 -14.91
N GLY A 100 -3.57 4.71 -15.04
CA GLY A 100 -2.62 5.07 -16.11
C GLY A 100 -1.77 6.32 -15.87
N GLU A 101 -2.01 7.11 -14.81
CA GLU A 101 -1.17 8.28 -14.53
C GLU A 101 -0.01 8.01 -13.56
N GLY A 102 -0.08 6.91 -12.81
CA GLY A 102 0.87 6.62 -11.74
C GLY A 102 0.68 7.51 -10.51
N GLY A 103 1.70 7.57 -9.65
CA GLY A 103 1.72 8.39 -8.44
C GLY A 103 2.56 9.64 -8.61
N HIS A 104 2.19 10.74 -7.94
CA HIS A 104 3.05 11.92 -7.84
C HIS A 104 2.85 12.65 -6.52
N LEU A 105 3.85 13.42 -6.10
CA LEU A 105 3.80 14.31 -4.96
C LEU A 105 4.36 15.67 -5.36
N PRO A 106 3.59 16.75 -5.27
CA PRO A 106 4.06 18.08 -5.62
C PRO A 106 5.22 18.53 -4.72
N GLY A 107 6.20 19.25 -5.26
CA GLY A 107 7.38 19.69 -4.53
C GLY A 107 7.06 20.44 -3.23
N LYS A 108 5.98 21.25 -3.21
CA LYS A 108 5.52 21.98 -2.01
C LYS A 108 5.13 21.06 -0.83
N LYS A 109 4.88 19.77 -1.07
CA LYS A 109 4.61 18.76 -0.04
C LYS A 109 5.85 17.92 0.31
N VAL A 110 6.94 18.07 -0.42
CA VAL A 110 8.19 17.36 -0.17
C VAL A 110 9.02 18.13 0.84
N TYR A 111 8.56 18.13 2.08
CA TYR A 111 9.29 18.70 3.22
C TYR A 111 10.59 17.91 3.49
N PRO A 112 11.57 18.47 4.22
CA PRO A 112 12.83 17.79 4.52
C PRO A 112 12.65 16.37 5.09
N TRP A 113 11.75 16.19 6.05
CA TRP A 113 11.46 14.88 6.65
C TRP A 113 10.76 13.91 5.72
N ILE A 114 9.99 14.40 4.73
CA ILE A 114 9.41 13.57 3.69
C ILE A 114 10.48 13.12 2.70
N ALA A 115 11.34 14.05 2.31
CA ALA A 115 12.46 13.78 1.40
C ALA A 115 13.43 12.75 1.98
N GLU A 116 13.72 12.84 3.28
CA GLU A 116 14.56 11.88 3.99
C GLU A 116 13.98 10.45 3.88
N VAL A 117 12.70 10.26 4.23
CA VAL A 117 12.05 8.95 4.15
C VAL A 117 11.97 8.44 2.72
N ARG A 118 11.70 9.32 1.75
CA ARG A 118 11.59 8.96 0.33
C ARG A 118 12.94 8.87 -0.39
N GLN A 119 14.04 9.17 0.28
CA GLN A 119 15.38 9.22 -0.30
C GLN A 119 15.45 10.15 -1.51
N SER A 120 14.96 11.36 -1.33
CA SER A 120 14.80 12.38 -2.39
C SER A 120 15.25 13.75 -1.92
N THR A 121 15.11 14.76 -2.79
CA THR A 121 15.49 16.15 -2.48
C THR A 121 14.28 16.94 -2.03
N PRO A 122 14.37 17.70 -0.91
CA PRO A 122 13.29 18.59 -0.46
C PRO A 122 12.88 19.61 -1.53
N GLY A 123 11.60 19.86 -1.63
CA GLY A 123 11.05 20.85 -2.56
C GLY A 123 10.95 20.41 -4.02
N ILE A 124 11.51 19.27 -4.38
CA ILE A 124 11.41 18.71 -5.73
C ILE A 124 10.21 17.78 -5.83
N GLY A 125 9.39 17.94 -6.87
CA GLY A 125 8.25 17.06 -7.14
C GLY A 125 8.69 15.63 -7.44
N LEU A 126 7.93 14.66 -6.97
CA LEU A 126 8.22 13.24 -7.10
C LEU A 126 7.18 12.57 -7.99
N ILE A 127 7.62 11.69 -8.86
CA ILE A 127 6.79 10.93 -9.79
C ILE A 127 7.08 9.44 -9.63
N SER A 128 6.02 8.63 -9.65
CA SER A 128 6.06 7.18 -9.73
C SER A 128 5.32 6.77 -11.01
N PRO A 129 6.02 6.70 -12.16
CA PRO A 129 5.39 6.56 -13.46
C PRO A 129 4.77 5.18 -13.69
N PRO A 130 3.70 5.07 -14.50
CA PRO A 130 3.23 3.82 -15.06
C PRO A 130 4.06 3.44 -16.31
N PRO A 131 4.11 2.16 -16.74
CA PRO A 131 3.66 1.02 -15.95
C PRO A 131 4.52 0.83 -14.71
N HIS A 132 3.88 0.48 -13.58
CA HIS A 132 4.61 0.32 -12.34
C HIS A 132 5.59 -0.85 -12.41
N HIS A 133 6.81 -0.66 -11.88
CA HIS A 133 7.90 -1.64 -11.80
C HIS A 133 8.42 -2.14 -13.14
N ASP A 134 8.11 -1.45 -14.26
CA ASP A 134 8.43 -1.93 -15.61
C ASP A 134 7.88 -3.34 -15.90
N ILE A 135 6.72 -3.65 -15.33
CA ILE A 135 6.01 -4.91 -15.49
C ILE A 135 5.10 -4.82 -16.73
N TYR A 136 5.36 -5.65 -17.71
CA TYR A 136 4.62 -5.73 -18.97
C TYR A 136 3.97 -7.09 -19.21
N SER A 137 4.27 -8.07 -18.36
CA SER A 137 3.74 -9.43 -18.46
C SER A 137 3.43 -10.03 -17.09
N ILE A 138 2.71 -11.15 -17.08
CA ILE A 138 2.47 -11.92 -15.85
C ILE A 138 3.76 -12.57 -15.34
N GLU A 139 4.67 -12.90 -16.25
CA GLU A 139 5.97 -13.49 -15.94
C GLU A 139 6.85 -12.49 -15.19
N ASP A 140 6.92 -11.22 -15.64
CA ASP A 140 7.64 -10.15 -14.93
C ASP A 140 7.07 -9.95 -13.52
N LEU A 141 5.73 -9.98 -13.39
CA LEU A 141 5.08 -9.89 -12.09
C LEU A 141 5.40 -11.08 -11.19
N ALA A 142 5.44 -12.28 -11.73
CA ALA A 142 5.78 -13.49 -10.98
C ALA A 142 7.23 -13.43 -10.46
N GLU A 143 8.17 -12.91 -11.26
CA GLU A 143 9.54 -12.67 -10.84
C GLU A 143 9.62 -11.70 -9.67
N LEU A 144 8.94 -10.55 -9.76
CA LEU A 144 8.89 -9.58 -8.64
C LEU A 144 8.26 -10.19 -7.38
N ILE A 145 7.19 -10.98 -7.52
CA ILE A 145 6.57 -11.69 -6.39
C ILE A 145 7.57 -12.64 -5.74
N PHE A 146 8.31 -13.41 -6.54
CA PHE A 146 9.34 -14.32 -6.08
C PHE A 146 10.43 -13.59 -5.30
N ASP A 147 10.94 -12.49 -5.84
CA ASP A 147 11.99 -11.67 -5.21
C ASP A 147 11.52 -11.11 -3.85
N LEU A 148 10.29 -10.60 -3.79
CA LEU A 148 9.74 -10.06 -2.54
C LEU A 148 9.51 -11.15 -1.48
N LYS A 149 9.11 -12.35 -1.88
CA LYS A 149 9.01 -13.51 -0.98
C LYS A 149 10.37 -13.95 -0.45
N ASN A 150 11.40 -13.86 -1.25
CA ASN A 150 12.78 -14.14 -0.80
C ASN A 150 13.31 -13.04 0.13
N ALA A 151 12.95 -11.77 -0.13
CA ALA A 151 13.35 -10.66 0.73
C ALA A 151 12.72 -10.74 2.14
N ASN A 152 11.48 -11.23 2.24
CA ASN A 152 10.80 -11.47 3.51
C ASN A 152 9.91 -12.72 3.42
N PRO A 153 10.44 -13.91 3.71
CA PRO A 153 9.67 -15.17 3.64
C PRO A 153 8.49 -15.24 4.62
N GLY A 154 8.49 -14.41 5.66
CA GLY A 154 7.39 -14.33 6.64
C GLY A 154 6.24 -13.43 6.21
N ALA A 155 6.43 -12.57 5.22
CA ALA A 155 5.41 -11.67 4.74
C ALA A 155 4.57 -12.29 3.62
N ARG A 156 3.28 -11.93 3.59
CA ARG A 156 2.43 -12.21 2.43
C ARG A 156 2.72 -11.19 1.33
N VAL A 157 2.71 -11.63 0.08
CA VAL A 157 2.80 -10.72 -1.08
C VAL A 157 1.42 -10.55 -1.69
N SER A 158 0.93 -9.32 -1.71
CA SER A 158 -0.34 -8.96 -2.35
C SER A 158 -0.12 -8.09 -3.57
N VAL A 159 -1.03 -8.19 -4.54
CA VAL A 159 -1.02 -7.37 -5.75
C VAL A 159 -2.28 -6.51 -5.77
N LYS A 160 -2.11 -5.19 -5.90
CA LYS A 160 -3.21 -4.24 -6.00
C LYS A 160 -3.53 -3.95 -7.46
N LEU A 161 -4.73 -4.31 -7.86
CA LEU A 161 -5.32 -4.07 -9.17
C LEU A 161 -6.42 -2.98 -9.09
N VAL A 162 -6.77 -2.44 -10.23
CA VAL A 162 -7.89 -1.50 -10.37
C VAL A 162 -9.18 -2.26 -10.67
N SER A 163 -10.29 -1.81 -10.09
CA SER A 163 -11.63 -2.31 -10.37
C SER A 163 -12.13 -1.73 -11.70
N GLU A 164 -11.82 -2.44 -12.79
CA GLU A 164 -12.19 -2.07 -14.15
C GLU A 164 -12.65 -3.29 -14.95
N ALA A 165 -13.20 -3.06 -16.13
CA ALA A 165 -13.60 -4.15 -17.02
C ALA A 165 -12.37 -5.01 -17.39
N GLY A 166 -12.51 -6.34 -17.29
CA GLY A 166 -11.41 -7.27 -17.58
C GLY A 166 -10.50 -7.60 -16.40
N VAL A 167 -10.67 -6.97 -15.23
CA VAL A 167 -9.82 -7.23 -14.06
C VAL A 167 -9.80 -8.70 -13.63
N GLY A 168 -10.87 -9.47 -13.89
CA GLY A 168 -10.93 -10.90 -13.61
C GLY A 168 -9.87 -11.70 -14.38
N THR A 169 -9.64 -11.37 -15.65
CA THR A 169 -8.58 -11.98 -16.48
C THR A 169 -7.21 -11.67 -15.92
N ILE A 170 -6.95 -10.41 -15.57
CA ILE A 170 -5.69 -9.97 -14.94
C ILE A 170 -5.48 -10.69 -13.60
N ALA A 171 -6.52 -10.75 -12.77
CA ALA A 171 -6.47 -11.42 -11.47
C ALA A 171 -6.14 -12.92 -11.60
N THR A 172 -6.65 -13.58 -12.62
CA THR A 172 -6.32 -14.98 -12.92
C THR A 172 -4.83 -15.15 -13.20
N GLY A 173 -4.23 -14.25 -13.99
CA GLY A 173 -2.80 -14.23 -14.25
C GLY A 173 -1.98 -13.99 -12.97
N VAL A 174 -2.39 -13.01 -12.16
CA VAL A 174 -1.76 -12.70 -10.87
C VAL A 174 -1.79 -13.91 -9.91
N ALA A 175 -2.91 -14.64 -9.88
CA ALA A 175 -3.02 -15.85 -9.08
C ALA A 175 -2.04 -16.94 -9.56
N LYS A 176 -1.87 -17.12 -10.87
CA LYS A 176 -0.88 -18.02 -11.45
C LYS A 176 0.55 -17.59 -11.15
N GLY A 177 0.81 -16.29 -11.03
CA GLY A 177 2.09 -15.70 -10.59
C GLY A 177 2.40 -15.91 -9.10
N ALA A 178 1.59 -16.72 -8.40
CA ALA A 178 1.78 -17.10 -7.00
C ALA A 178 1.71 -15.94 -5.97
N ALA A 179 0.92 -14.89 -6.26
CA ALA A 179 0.56 -13.91 -5.25
C ALA A 179 -0.29 -14.55 -4.15
N ASP A 180 -0.04 -14.19 -2.89
CA ASP A 180 -0.81 -14.73 -1.75
C ASP A 180 -2.18 -14.07 -1.63
N LYS A 181 -2.34 -12.87 -2.22
CA LYS A 181 -3.57 -12.10 -2.19
C LYS A 181 -3.69 -11.19 -3.40
N ILE A 182 -4.90 -11.00 -3.87
CA ILE A 182 -5.25 -10.00 -4.88
C ILE A 182 -6.16 -8.97 -4.21
N PHE A 183 -5.81 -7.70 -4.34
CA PHE A 183 -6.59 -6.59 -3.83
C PHE A 183 -7.14 -5.79 -5.02
N ILE A 184 -8.46 -5.84 -5.22
CA ILE A 184 -9.13 -5.07 -6.26
C ILE A 184 -9.66 -3.78 -5.63
N SER A 185 -9.12 -2.65 -6.07
CA SER A 185 -9.40 -1.32 -5.53
C SER A 185 -10.18 -0.50 -6.53
N GLY A 186 -11.33 0.05 -6.09
CA GLY A 186 -12.02 1.12 -6.79
C GLY A 186 -11.29 2.46 -6.64
N HIS A 187 -12.04 3.56 -6.67
CA HIS A 187 -11.51 4.91 -6.49
C HIS A 187 -11.01 5.21 -5.05
N ASN A 188 -11.25 4.31 -4.13
CA ASN A 188 -10.82 4.44 -2.73
C ASN A 188 -9.29 4.56 -2.62
N GLY A 189 -8.83 5.40 -1.73
CA GLY A 189 -7.42 5.69 -1.52
C GLY A 189 -7.03 7.09 -1.94
N GLY A 190 -7.96 7.79 -2.56
CA GLY A 190 -7.89 9.20 -2.85
C GLY A 190 -6.73 9.61 -3.79
N SER A 191 -6.69 10.87 -4.10
CA SER A 191 -5.65 11.52 -4.89
C SER A 191 -5.23 12.83 -4.25
N GLY A 192 -4.90 12.83 -2.96
CA GLY A 192 -4.53 14.03 -2.21
C GLY A 192 -3.31 14.78 -2.75
N ALA A 193 -2.54 14.17 -3.63
CA ALA A 193 -1.38 14.75 -4.28
C ALA A 193 -1.56 15.01 -5.77
N ALA A 194 -2.67 14.55 -6.38
CA ALA A 194 -2.93 14.75 -7.80
C ALA A 194 -3.25 16.20 -8.15
N ALA A 195 -2.97 16.60 -9.38
CA ALA A 195 -3.48 17.83 -9.94
C ALA A 195 -5.02 17.76 -10.09
N ARG A 196 -5.70 18.91 -10.11
CA ARG A 196 -7.18 18.92 -10.15
C ARG A 196 -7.75 18.28 -11.42
N ASP A 197 -7.07 18.45 -12.51
CA ASP A 197 -7.41 17.89 -13.83
C ASP A 197 -7.22 16.37 -13.93
N SER A 198 -6.53 15.77 -12.98
CA SER A 198 -6.33 14.31 -12.91
C SER A 198 -7.48 13.55 -12.23
N ILE A 199 -8.47 14.23 -11.67
CA ILE A 199 -9.53 13.61 -10.83
C ILE A 199 -10.95 13.85 -11.35
N TRP A 200 -11.06 14.27 -12.60
CA TRP A 200 -12.33 14.45 -13.35
C TRP A 200 -12.58 13.33 -14.34
#